data_55c832b1fc43bf22f208b9e70d8b70a8
#
_entry.id   55c832b1fc43bf22f208b9e70d8b70a8
#
_cell.length_a   1.000
_cell.length_b   1.000
_cell.length_c   1.000
_cell.angle_alpha   90.00
_cell.angle_beta   90.00
_cell.angle_gamma   90.00
#
_symmetry.space_group_name_H-M   'P 1'
#
loop_
_entity.id
_entity.type
_entity.pdbx_description
1 polymer ?
#
loop_
_entity_poly.entity_id
_entity_poly.type
_entity_poly.pdbx_seq_one_letter_code
_entity_poly.pdbx_strand_id
1 'polypeptide(L)' 'MKLNYYADTDSLYIDLSEQPSAESREVSEGVVLDYDARGNLVGIDIDNASKRVQLDQLVLNRLPSQVTNIAV' A
#
# COMPACT_ATOMS: atom_id res chain seq x y z
N MET A 1 0.89 -7.07 -6.34
CA MET A 1 0.63 -5.84 -5.58
C MET A 1 -0.86 -5.64 -5.42
N LYS A 2 -1.29 -5.29 -4.24
CA LYS A 2 -2.70 -5.05 -3.95
C LYS A 2 -2.86 -3.72 -3.25
N LEU A 3 -3.92 -2.98 -3.59
CA LEU A 3 -4.29 -1.77 -2.88
C LEU A 3 -5.59 -2.03 -2.15
N ASN A 4 -5.61 -1.84 -0.84
CA ASN A 4 -6.76 -2.07 0.00
C ASN A 4 -7.13 -0.78 0.74
N TYR A 5 -8.32 -0.29 0.51
CA TYR A 5 -8.80 0.89 1.21
C TYR A 5 -9.85 0.49 2.24
N TYR A 6 -9.67 0.96 3.47
CA TYR A 6 -10.56 0.70 4.60
C TYR A 6 -11.30 1.98 4.95
N ALA A 7 -12.54 2.07 4.49
CA ALA A 7 -13.32 3.31 4.63
C ALA A 7 -13.63 3.67 6.08
N ASP A 8 -13.80 2.69 6.95
CA ASP A 8 -14.14 2.93 8.36
C ASP A 8 -13.00 3.60 9.12
N THR A 9 -11.76 3.39 8.72
CA THR A 9 -10.59 4.01 9.35
C THR A 9 -9.88 5.02 8.44
N ASP A 10 -10.35 5.18 7.21
CA ASP A 10 -9.71 6.01 6.20
C ASP A 10 -8.23 5.64 6.01
N SER A 11 -7.97 4.35 5.89
CA SER A 11 -6.62 3.82 5.74
C SER A 11 -6.44 3.16 4.39
N LEU A 12 -5.31 3.43 3.74
CA LEU A 12 -4.93 2.76 2.50
C LEU A 12 -3.71 1.89 2.78
N TYR A 13 -3.83 0.60 2.51
CA TYR A 13 -2.69 -0.31 2.61
C TYR A 13 -2.27 -0.78 1.22
N ILE A 14 -1.01 -0.55 0.88
CA ILE A 14 -0.43 -0.99 -0.38
C ILE A 14 0.41 -2.23 -0.07
N ASP A 15 -0.09 -3.38 -0.51
CA ASP A 15 0.57 -4.66 -0.30
C ASP A 15 1.47 -4.93 -1.50
N LEU A 16 2.76 -4.76 -1.32
CA LEU A 16 3.75 -4.85 -2.41
C LEU A 16 4.20 -6.27 -2.71
N SER A 17 4.06 -7.17 -1.74
CA SER A 17 4.63 -8.51 -1.83
C SER A 17 3.82 -9.47 -0.97
N GLU A 18 3.88 -10.76 -1.29
CA GLU A 18 3.22 -11.81 -0.50
C GLU A 18 4.01 -12.19 0.76
N GLN A 19 5.23 -11.68 0.92
CA GLN A 19 6.04 -11.98 2.09
C GLN A 19 5.44 -11.34 3.33
N PRO A 20 5.46 -12.02 4.48
CA PRO A 20 4.89 -11.46 5.70
C PRO A 20 5.75 -10.31 6.25
N SER A 21 5.09 -9.36 6.88
CA SER A 21 5.78 -8.26 7.55
C SER A 21 6.41 -8.77 8.85
N ALA A 22 7.67 -8.40 9.07
CA ALA A 22 8.41 -8.72 10.30
C ALA A 22 8.74 -7.47 11.11
N GLU A 23 8.79 -6.30 10.47
CA GLU A 23 9.15 -5.04 11.11
C GLU A 23 8.42 -3.90 10.44
N SER A 24 8.00 -2.89 11.22
CA SER A 24 7.32 -1.72 10.71
C SER A 24 8.03 -0.47 11.20
N ARG A 25 8.09 0.56 10.35
CA ARG A 25 8.69 1.85 10.68
C ARG A 25 7.79 2.97 10.22
N GLU A 26 7.48 3.90 11.11
CA GLU A 26 6.83 5.14 10.73
C GLU A 26 7.88 6.08 10.15
N VAL A 27 7.70 6.47 8.89
CA VAL A 27 8.66 7.33 8.18
C VAL A 27 8.17 8.75 8.03
N SER A 28 6.90 8.97 8.23
CA SER A 28 6.25 10.27 8.20
C SER A 28 4.98 10.14 9.00
N GLU A 29 4.39 11.25 9.45
CA GLU A 29 3.16 11.17 10.21
C GLU A 29 2.08 10.44 9.41
N GLY A 30 1.59 9.33 9.96
CA GLY A 30 0.56 8.52 9.33
C GLY A 30 1.03 7.65 8.17
N VAL A 31 2.35 7.53 7.93
CA VAL A 31 2.89 6.68 6.89
C VAL A 31 3.84 5.66 7.50
N VAL A 32 3.47 4.38 7.44
CA VAL A 32 4.23 3.28 8.02
C VAL A 32 4.68 2.34 6.91
N LEU A 33 5.97 2.03 6.90
CA LEU A 33 6.54 1.06 5.97
C LEU A 33 6.72 -0.28 6.68
N ASP A 34 6.31 -1.35 6.00
CA ASP A 34 6.45 -2.72 6.50
C ASP A 34 7.57 -3.43 5.75
N TYR A 35 8.43 -4.11 6.48
CA TYR A 35 9.57 -4.85 5.95
C TYR A 35 9.48 -6.32 6.32
N ASP A 36 9.96 -7.19 5.44
CA ASP A 36 10.06 -8.63 5.76
C ASP A 36 11.29 -8.91 6.64
N ALA A 37 11.51 -10.18 6.96
CA ALA A 37 12.63 -10.60 7.82
C ALA A 37 14.00 -10.32 7.21
N ARG A 38 14.06 -10.12 5.89
CA ARG A 38 15.31 -9.82 5.17
C ARG A 38 15.53 -8.33 4.95
N GLY A 39 14.62 -7.49 5.44
CA GLY A 39 14.71 -6.04 5.27
C GLY A 39 14.16 -5.53 3.95
N ASN A 40 13.40 -6.33 3.20
CA ASN A 40 12.76 -5.89 1.97
C ASN A 40 11.43 -5.22 2.29
N LEU A 41 11.12 -4.13 1.58
CA LEU A 41 9.85 -3.44 1.74
C LEU A 41 8.72 -4.30 1.17
N VAL A 42 7.70 -4.58 1.99
CA VAL A 42 6.58 -5.43 1.58
C VAL A 42 5.23 -4.75 1.67
N GLY A 43 5.13 -3.62 2.36
CA GLY A 43 3.86 -2.92 2.47
C GLY A 43 4.01 -1.47 2.87
N ILE A 44 2.98 -0.68 2.58
CA ILE A 44 2.90 0.73 2.97
C ILE A 44 1.50 0.98 3.51
N ASP A 45 1.43 1.49 4.75
CA ASP A 45 0.16 1.85 5.40
C ASP A 45 0.07 3.38 5.45
N ILE A 46 -1.00 3.92 4.90
CA ILE A 46 -1.24 5.36 4.89
C ILE A 46 -2.51 5.66 5.67
N ASP A 47 -2.37 6.30 6.83
CA ASP A 47 -3.49 6.72 7.64
C ASP A 47 -4.03 8.06 7.15
N ASN A 48 -5.32 8.31 7.37
CA ASN A 48 -6.00 9.50 6.86
C ASN A 48 -5.79 9.65 5.35
N ALA A 49 -5.93 8.55 4.64
CA ALA A 49 -5.54 8.44 3.24
C ALA A 49 -6.28 9.44 2.35
N SER A 50 -7.55 9.73 2.63
CA SER A 50 -8.32 10.69 1.82
C SER A 50 -7.73 12.10 1.85
N LYS A 51 -6.97 12.44 2.90
CA LYS A 51 -6.33 13.74 3.06
C LYS A 51 -4.90 13.77 2.54
N ARG A 52 -4.32 12.61 2.25
CA ARG A 52 -2.90 12.49 1.88
C ARG A 52 -2.69 12.08 0.44
N VAL A 53 -3.62 11.29 -0.12
CA VAL A 53 -3.50 10.78 -1.48
C VAL A 53 -4.81 10.98 -2.22
N GLN A 54 -4.74 11.04 -3.54
CA GLN A 54 -5.91 11.19 -4.40
C GLN A 54 -6.54 9.81 -4.62
N LEU A 55 -7.60 9.50 -3.86
CA LEU A 55 -8.24 8.20 -3.85
C LEU A 55 -9.28 7.99 -4.97
N ASP A 56 -9.67 9.05 -5.64
CA ASP A 56 -10.69 8.98 -6.70
C ASP A 56 -10.14 8.51 -8.04
N GLN A 57 -8.83 8.31 -8.13
CA GLN A 57 -8.20 7.93 -9.37
C GLN A 57 -6.96 7.07 -9.12
N LEU A 58 -6.88 5.95 -9.85
CA LEU A 58 -5.71 5.09 -9.89
C LEU A 58 -5.32 4.90 -11.35
N VAL A 59 -4.07 5.26 -11.68
CA VAL A 59 -3.54 5.11 -13.03
C VAL A 59 -2.32 4.21 -12.98
N LEU A 60 -2.35 3.13 -13.76
CA LEU A 60 -1.24 2.20 -13.87
C LEU A 60 -0.68 2.29 -15.29
N ASN A 61 0.55 2.78 -15.40
CA ASN A 61 1.20 2.98 -16.69
C ASN A 61 2.42 2.07 -16.83
N ARG A 62 2.58 1.52 -18.02
CA ARG A 62 3.82 0.82 -18.44
C ARG A 62 4.25 -0.28 -17.49
N LEU A 63 3.29 -1.08 -17.01
CA LEU A 63 3.61 -2.22 -16.17
C LEU A 63 4.37 -3.25 -17.01
N PRO A 64 5.34 -3.96 -16.40
CA PRO A 64 6.11 -4.98 -17.11
C PRO A 64 5.30 -6.20 -17.49
N SER A 65 4.15 -6.41 -16.86
CA SER A 65 3.26 -7.52 -17.17
C SER A 65 1.83 -7.02 -17.29
N GLN A 66 0.98 -7.83 -17.92
CA GLN A 66 -0.42 -7.49 -18.11
C GLN A 66 -1.15 -7.47 -16.77
N VAL A 67 -1.99 -6.45 -16.57
CA VAL A 67 -2.89 -6.41 -15.41
C VAL A 67 -4.01 -7.41 -15.65
N THR A 68 -4.12 -8.41 -14.79
CA THR A 68 -5.09 -9.49 -14.95
C THR A 68 -6.26 -9.41 -13.97
N ASN A 69 -6.17 -8.54 -12.95
CA ASN A 69 -7.17 -8.53 -11.90
C ASN A 69 -7.25 -7.13 -11.28
N ILE A 70 -8.36 -6.43 -11.56
CA ILE A 70 -8.65 -5.15 -10.92
C ILE A 70 -9.99 -5.30 -10.21
N ALA A 71 -9.96 -5.19 -8.88
CA ALA A 71 -11.14 -5.23 -8.03
C ALA A 71 -11.53 -3.79 -7.66
N VAL A 72 -12.79 -3.45 -7.88
CA VAL A 72 -13.31 -2.12 -7.53
C VAL A 72 -14.28 -2.19 -6.36
#